data_acf07aefc0678577953a6d50cb7526cd
#
_entry.id   acf07aefc0678577953a6d50cb7526cd
#
_cell.length_a   1.000
_cell.length_b   1.000
_cell.length_c   1.000
_cell.angle_alpha   90.00
_cell.angle_beta   90.00
_cell.angle_gamma   90.00
#
_symmetry.space_group_name_H-M   'P 1'
#
loop_
_entity.id
_entity.type
_entity.pdbx_description
1 polymer ?
#
loop_
_entity_poly.entity_id
_entity_poly.type
_entity_poly.pdbx_seq_one_letter_code
_entity_poly.pdbx_strand_id
1 'polypeptide(L)'
;KDKNRQKYKVVITPPYTLIETYAKYFKNKRISIGSQNCYQKDQFSSNTAAVSPFMIKSVGAKYTLIGHSDNRSEGDTNEMLKNKIFFALKNNLKVVFCIGENKIQKKNKKTFSVLKRQLTNVLNKKFNKNNIIVAYEPIWSIGTGKIPTKNELKKTTIYIKQVLKNIFRKKSPAVLYGGSVDGSNVEMFKEIRE
;
A
#
# COMPACT_ATOMS: atom_id res chain seq x y z
N LYS A 1 -4.26 -31.67 6.89
CA LYS A 1 -4.27 -30.31 7.48
C LYS A 1 -3.05 -29.57 6.97
N ASP A 2 -3.26 -28.54 6.13
CA ASP A 2 -2.19 -27.80 5.46
C ASP A 2 -1.40 -26.98 6.49
N LYS A 3 -0.18 -27.43 6.82
CA LYS A 3 0.76 -26.74 7.73
C LYS A 3 1.17 -25.34 7.20
N ASN A 4 0.92 -25.03 5.94
CA ASN A 4 1.23 -23.73 5.33
C ASN A 4 0.19 -22.62 5.63
N ARG A 5 -1.00 -22.96 6.13
CA ARG A 5 -2.05 -21.99 6.47
C ARG A 5 -1.67 -20.96 7.56
N GLN A 6 -0.61 -21.20 8.32
CA GLN A 6 -0.18 -20.28 9.40
C GLN A 6 0.72 -19.13 8.91
N LYS A 7 1.22 -19.18 7.69
CA LYS A 7 2.35 -18.36 7.19
C LYS A 7 1.95 -17.06 6.52
N TYR A 8 0.70 -16.93 6.08
CA TYR A 8 0.28 -15.78 5.26
C TYR A 8 -0.85 -14.98 5.92
N LYS A 9 -0.77 -13.65 5.82
CA LYS A 9 -1.87 -12.72 6.14
C LYS A 9 -2.54 -12.34 4.82
N VAL A 10 -3.84 -12.56 4.73
CA VAL A 10 -4.63 -12.16 3.56
C VAL A 10 -5.41 -10.89 3.91
N VAL A 11 -5.33 -9.90 3.05
CA VAL A 11 -6.13 -8.67 3.11
C VAL A 11 -6.91 -8.57 1.81
N ILE A 12 -8.23 -8.40 1.92
CA ILE A 12 -9.12 -8.16 0.77
C ILE A 12 -9.57 -6.70 0.86
N THR A 13 -9.46 -5.97 -0.25
CA THR A 13 -9.88 -4.57 -0.36
C THR A 13 -11.03 -4.44 -1.36
N PRO A 14 -12.28 -4.72 -0.94
CA PRO A 14 -13.45 -4.60 -1.80
C PRO A 14 -13.81 -3.12 -2.02
N PRO A 15 -14.73 -2.81 -2.98
CA PRO A 15 -15.36 -1.50 -3.06
C PRO A 15 -15.98 -1.07 -1.73
N TYR A 16 -16.10 0.24 -1.49
CA TYR A 16 -16.62 0.79 -0.23
C TYR A 16 -17.97 0.18 0.18
N THR A 17 -18.87 -0.02 -0.76
CA THR A 17 -20.21 -0.57 -0.56
C THR A 17 -20.24 -2.00 0.00
N LEU A 18 -19.14 -2.74 -0.12
CA LEU A 18 -19.02 -4.13 0.31
C LEU A 18 -18.17 -4.33 1.56
N ILE A 19 -17.54 -3.27 2.08
CA ILE A 19 -16.61 -3.40 3.22
C ILE A 19 -17.30 -4.02 4.43
N GLU A 20 -18.47 -3.51 4.83
CA GLU A 20 -19.19 -4.00 5.99
C GLU A 20 -19.62 -5.47 5.83
N THR A 21 -20.17 -5.81 4.68
CA THR A 21 -20.60 -7.18 4.35
C THR A 21 -19.43 -8.16 4.47
N TYR A 22 -18.30 -7.83 3.85
CA TYR A 22 -17.10 -8.67 3.92
C TYR A 22 -16.49 -8.71 5.34
N ALA A 23 -16.49 -7.58 6.06
CA ALA A 23 -15.98 -7.54 7.42
C ALA A 23 -16.79 -8.44 8.37
N LYS A 24 -18.12 -8.43 8.25
CA LYS A 24 -19.01 -9.34 8.99
C LYS A 24 -18.79 -10.81 8.59
N TYR A 25 -18.72 -11.11 7.29
CA TYR A 25 -18.55 -12.48 6.78
C TYR A 25 -17.21 -13.11 7.20
N PHE A 26 -16.13 -12.30 7.24
CA PHE A 26 -14.77 -12.77 7.58
C PHE A 26 -14.39 -12.53 9.04
N LYS A 27 -15.31 -12.12 9.93
CA LYS A 27 -15.03 -11.69 11.31
C LYS A 27 -14.14 -12.67 12.09
N ASN A 28 -14.38 -13.97 11.96
CA ASN A 28 -13.63 -15.01 12.68
C ASN A 28 -12.68 -15.79 11.78
N LYS A 29 -12.36 -15.26 10.59
CA LYS A 29 -11.45 -15.89 9.63
C LYS A 29 -10.12 -15.17 9.62
N ARG A 30 -9.08 -15.80 9.10
CA ARG A 30 -7.72 -15.22 8.99
C ARG A 30 -7.60 -14.20 7.85
N ILE A 31 -8.70 -13.64 7.40
CA ILE A 31 -8.78 -12.63 6.34
C ILE A 31 -9.10 -11.29 7.01
N SER A 32 -8.36 -10.28 6.65
CA SER A 32 -8.63 -8.90 7.06
C SER A 32 -9.23 -8.13 5.89
N ILE A 33 -10.10 -7.17 6.21
CA ILE A 33 -10.71 -6.31 5.20
C ILE A 33 -10.03 -4.93 5.24
N GLY A 34 -9.85 -4.35 4.07
CA GLY A 34 -9.37 -2.99 3.87
C GLY A 34 -10.22 -2.22 2.89
N SER A 35 -9.96 -0.93 2.76
CA SER A 35 -10.53 -0.07 1.72
C SER A 35 -9.52 0.21 0.62
N GLN A 36 -10.01 0.54 -0.58
CA GLN A 36 -9.17 0.89 -1.73
C GLN A 36 -8.63 2.33 -1.66
N ASN A 37 -9.20 3.18 -0.82
CA ASN A 37 -8.77 4.55 -0.54
C ASN A 37 -9.41 5.03 0.76
N CYS A 38 -9.09 6.28 1.20
CA CYS A 38 -9.82 7.01 2.22
C CYS A 38 -9.71 8.52 1.96
N TYR A 39 -10.60 9.29 2.59
CA TYR A 39 -10.55 10.74 2.53
C TYR A 39 -9.43 11.31 3.41
N GLN A 40 -8.96 12.52 3.08
CA GLN A 40 -7.82 13.18 3.72
C GLN A 40 -8.15 13.96 5.00
N LYS A 41 -9.37 13.84 5.53
CA LYS A 41 -9.82 14.48 6.77
C LYS A 41 -10.47 13.47 7.72
N ASP A 42 -10.67 13.87 8.98
CA ASP A 42 -11.28 13.03 10.00
C ASP A 42 -12.82 12.98 9.87
N GLN A 43 -13.44 12.30 10.82
CA GLN A 43 -14.84 11.85 10.82
C GLN A 43 -15.91 12.93 10.59
N PHE A 44 -15.70 14.14 11.10
CA PHE A 44 -16.71 15.20 11.09
C PHE A 44 -16.49 16.26 10.01
N SER A 45 -15.84 15.91 8.93
CA SER A 45 -15.71 16.84 7.81
C SER A 45 -17.00 16.91 7.00
N SER A 46 -17.51 18.09 6.75
CA SER A 46 -18.69 18.37 5.92
C SER A 46 -18.41 18.20 4.42
N ASN A 47 -17.87 17.05 4.02
CA ASN A 47 -17.55 16.79 2.60
C ASN A 47 -18.49 15.72 2.07
N THR A 48 -19.42 16.14 1.21
CA THR A 48 -20.35 15.24 0.52
C THR A 48 -19.60 14.18 -0.27
N ALA A 49 -20.06 12.93 -0.19
CA ALA A 49 -19.50 11.74 -0.82
C ALA A 49 -18.12 11.28 -0.32
N ALA A 50 -17.47 12.01 0.60
CA ALA A 50 -16.18 11.63 1.14
C ALA A 50 -16.31 10.50 2.18
N VAL A 51 -15.53 9.43 2.03
CA VAL A 51 -15.49 8.32 2.98
C VAL A 51 -14.25 8.45 3.87
N SER A 52 -14.46 8.84 5.12
CA SER A 52 -13.36 9.11 6.06
C SER A 52 -12.74 7.81 6.62
N PRO A 53 -11.48 7.88 7.12
CA PRO A 53 -10.87 6.75 7.82
C PRO A 53 -11.69 6.23 9.01
N PHE A 54 -12.39 7.11 9.71
CA PHE A 54 -13.31 6.75 10.79
C PHE A 54 -14.46 5.88 10.27
N MET A 55 -15.15 6.30 9.20
CA MET A 55 -16.24 5.53 8.60
C MET A 55 -15.77 4.15 8.15
N ILE A 56 -14.59 4.08 7.49
CA ILE A 56 -14.00 2.81 7.05
C ILE A 56 -13.73 1.90 8.24
N LYS A 57 -13.19 2.45 9.33
CA LYS A 57 -12.90 1.71 10.55
C LYS A 57 -14.16 1.22 11.25
N SER A 58 -15.21 2.05 11.32
CA SER A 58 -16.47 1.72 12.02
C SER A 58 -17.21 0.53 11.38
N VAL A 59 -17.10 0.35 10.06
CA VAL A 59 -17.68 -0.80 9.34
C VAL A 59 -16.76 -2.03 9.33
N GLY A 60 -15.68 -2.04 10.13
CA GLY A 60 -14.87 -3.23 10.40
C GLY A 60 -13.61 -3.40 9.55
N ALA A 61 -13.24 -2.42 8.70
CA ALA A 61 -11.97 -2.47 8.01
C ALA A 61 -10.78 -2.34 8.97
N LYS A 62 -9.68 -2.99 8.63
CA LYS A 62 -8.40 -2.95 9.37
C LYS A 62 -7.28 -2.30 8.56
N TYR A 63 -7.45 -2.18 7.25
CA TYR A 63 -6.46 -1.64 6.32
C TYR A 63 -7.07 -0.60 5.40
N THR A 64 -6.23 0.24 4.79
CA THR A 64 -6.58 1.11 3.67
C THR A 64 -5.41 1.22 2.70
N LEU A 65 -5.68 1.18 1.40
CA LEU A 65 -4.71 1.54 0.37
C LEU A 65 -4.65 3.07 0.29
N ILE A 66 -3.46 3.63 0.11
CA ILE A 66 -3.26 5.08 -0.07
C ILE A 66 -2.19 5.30 -1.13
N GLY A 67 -2.46 6.20 -2.09
CA GLY A 67 -1.51 6.62 -3.11
C GLY A 67 -1.37 5.65 -4.27
N HIS A 68 -2.38 4.82 -4.53
CA HIS A 68 -2.47 4.03 -5.76
C HIS A 68 -2.38 4.93 -7.00
N SER A 69 -1.85 4.41 -8.10
CA SER A 69 -1.64 5.17 -9.34
C SER A 69 -2.91 5.84 -9.85
N ASP A 70 -4.06 5.19 -9.76
CA ASP A 70 -5.34 5.75 -10.20
C ASP A 70 -5.70 7.01 -9.40
N ASN A 71 -5.63 6.94 -8.06
CA ASN A 71 -5.94 8.10 -7.22
C ASN A 71 -4.95 9.25 -7.40
N ARG A 72 -3.67 8.93 -7.69
CA ARG A 72 -2.68 9.97 -8.04
C ARG A 72 -2.98 10.63 -9.39
N SER A 73 -3.47 9.87 -10.38
CA SER A 73 -3.88 10.42 -11.67
C SER A 73 -5.17 11.25 -11.58
N GLU A 74 -6.02 10.94 -10.60
CA GLU A 74 -7.24 11.70 -10.26
C GLU A 74 -6.99 12.93 -9.36
N GLY A 75 -5.75 13.21 -8.99
CA GLY A 75 -5.37 14.45 -8.30
C GLY A 75 -4.85 14.32 -6.88
N ASP A 76 -4.59 13.11 -6.37
CA ASP A 76 -3.97 12.96 -5.04
C ASP A 76 -2.59 13.61 -5.00
N THR A 77 -2.47 14.72 -4.27
CA THR A 77 -1.20 15.41 -4.02
C THR A 77 -0.43 14.75 -2.86
N ASN A 78 0.87 15.04 -2.75
CA ASN A 78 1.66 14.54 -1.62
C ASN A 78 1.13 15.02 -0.26
N GLU A 79 0.57 16.21 -0.19
CA GLU A 79 -0.05 16.74 1.03
C GLU A 79 -1.33 15.95 1.38
N MET A 80 -2.20 15.74 0.40
CA MET A 80 -3.39 14.90 0.58
C MET A 80 -3.01 13.50 1.06
N LEU A 81 -2.00 12.86 0.45
CA LEU A 81 -1.53 11.53 0.85
C LEU A 81 -0.98 11.52 2.28
N LYS A 82 -0.23 12.55 2.68
CA LYS A 82 0.25 12.70 4.06
C LYS A 82 -0.91 12.79 5.05
N ASN A 83 -1.95 13.57 4.73
CA ASN A 83 -3.15 13.71 5.56
C ASN A 83 -3.95 12.40 5.62
N LYS A 84 -4.15 11.71 4.49
CA LYS A 84 -4.78 10.39 4.43
C LYS A 84 -4.07 9.40 5.36
N ILE A 85 -2.75 9.31 5.30
CA ILE A 85 -1.96 8.44 6.17
C ILE A 85 -2.12 8.85 7.63
N PHE A 86 -2.01 10.13 7.96
CA PHE A 86 -2.15 10.62 9.32
C PHE A 86 -3.50 10.24 9.92
N PHE A 87 -4.61 10.51 9.24
CA PHE A 87 -5.94 10.21 9.75
C PHE A 87 -6.26 8.72 9.75
N ALA A 88 -5.74 7.95 8.79
CA ALA A 88 -5.86 6.48 8.81
C ALA A 88 -5.17 5.88 10.04
N LEU A 89 -3.94 6.29 10.34
CA LEU A 89 -3.20 5.84 11.52
C LEU A 89 -3.87 6.28 12.82
N LYS A 90 -4.39 7.52 12.89
CA LYS A 90 -5.15 8.05 14.05
C LYS A 90 -6.39 7.20 14.34
N ASN A 91 -7.05 6.68 13.31
CA ASN A 91 -8.21 5.80 13.42
C ASN A 91 -7.83 4.30 13.53
N ASN A 92 -6.58 3.97 13.88
CA ASN A 92 -6.11 2.60 14.04
C ASN A 92 -6.29 1.71 12.80
N LEU A 93 -6.22 2.30 11.61
CA LEU A 93 -6.08 1.56 10.35
C LEU A 93 -4.60 1.29 10.09
N LYS A 94 -4.31 0.16 9.47
CA LYS A 94 -3.01 -0.09 8.84
C LYS A 94 -3.03 0.44 7.42
N VAL A 95 -1.97 1.12 7.04
CA VAL A 95 -1.84 1.75 5.73
C VAL A 95 -0.99 0.88 4.81
N VAL A 96 -1.50 0.61 3.61
CA VAL A 96 -0.71 0.10 2.48
C VAL A 96 -0.44 1.29 1.57
N PHE A 97 0.78 1.82 1.63
CA PHE A 97 1.18 3.00 0.86
C PHE A 97 1.78 2.58 -0.47
N CYS A 98 1.08 2.90 -1.57
CA CYS A 98 1.45 2.54 -2.93
C CYS A 98 2.43 3.57 -3.52
N ILE A 99 3.51 3.06 -4.10
CA ILE A 99 4.54 3.83 -4.81
C ILE A 99 4.95 3.09 -6.08
N GLY A 100 5.32 3.85 -7.10
CA GLY A 100 5.79 3.26 -8.37
C GLY A 100 6.09 4.32 -9.42
N GLU A 101 6.96 3.97 -10.35
CA GLU A 101 7.30 4.78 -11.51
C GLU A 101 6.48 4.36 -12.74
N ASN A 102 6.25 5.32 -13.66
CA ASN A 102 5.65 5.04 -14.94
C ASN A 102 6.69 4.56 -15.99
N LYS A 103 6.20 4.14 -17.16
CA LYS A 103 7.02 3.62 -18.27
C LYS A 103 8.09 4.61 -18.75
N ILE A 104 7.75 5.90 -18.85
CA ILE A 104 8.69 6.94 -19.29
C ILE A 104 9.79 7.13 -18.25
N GLN A 105 9.43 7.17 -16.97
CA GLN A 105 10.39 7.31 -15.87
C GLN A 105 11.34 6.12 -15.80
N LYS A 106 10.83 4.90 -16.02
CA LYS A 106 11.67 3.68 -16.11
C LYS A 106 12.63 3.78 -17.31
N LYS A 107 12.12 4.10 -18.50
CA LYS A 107 12.95 4.25 -19.70
C LYS A 107 14.10 5.26 -19.50
N ASN A 108 13.81 6.36 -18.79
CA ASN A 108 14.76 7.40 -18.48
C ASN A 108 15.64 7.10 -17.26
N LYS A 109 15.66 5.84 -16.74
CA LYS A 109 16.44 5.39 -15.59
C LYS A 109 16.16 6.20 -14.30
N LYS A 110 14.94 6.77 -14.15
CA LYS A 110 14.54 7.61 -13.01
C LYS A 110 13.80 6.85 -11.90
N THR A 111 13.70 5.51 -11.96
CA THR A 111 12.98 4.68 -10.97
C THR A 111 13.36 5.07 -9.54
N PHE A 112 14.62 5.02 -9.17
CA PHE A 112 15.06 5.27 -7.79
C PHE A 112 14.78 6.70 -7.32
N SER A 113 15.00 7.69 -8.15
CA SER A 113 14.71 9.09 -7.80
C SER A 113 13.22 9.34 -7.61
N VAL A 114 12.35 8.71 -8.42
CA VAL A 114 10.90 8.78 -8.30
C VAL A 114 10.45 8.13 -6.98
N LEU A 115 10.89 6.90 -6.71
CA LEU A 115 10.52 6.19 -5.49
C LEU A 115 10.99 6.91 -4.22
N LYS A 116 12.24 7.42 -4.23
CA LYS A 116 12.74 8.24 -3.12
C LYS A 116 11.85 9.44 -2.88
N ARG A 117 11.52 10.21 -3.92
CA ARG A 117 10.66 11.40 -3.82
C ARG A 117 9.27 11.06 -3.30
N GLN A 118 8.62 9.98 -3.80
CA GLN A 118 7.31 9.55 -3.33
C GLN A 118 7.33 9.17 -1.84
N LEU A 119 8.40 8.52 -1.37
CA LEU A 119 8.56 8.14 0.04
C LEU A 119 8.85 9.36 0.92
N THR A 120 9.84 10.18 0.57
CA THR A 120 10.32 11.28 1.43
C THR A 120 9.36 12.45 1.52
N ASN A 121 8.55 12.70 0.46
CA ASN A 121 7.58 13.79 0.47
C ASN A 121 6.31 13.46 1.27
N VAL A 122 6.05 12.17 1.54
CA VAL A 122 4.81 11.73 2.19
C VAL A 122 5.07 11.16 3.58
N LEU A 123 6.04 10.26 3.71
CA LEU A 123 6.33 9.59 4.99
C LEU A 123 7.26 10.43 5.86
N ASN A 124 7.07 10.34 7.18
CA ASN A 124 7.95 10.99 8.15
C ASN A 124 8.10 10.13 9.42
N LYS A 125 9.10 10.47 10.25
CA LYS A 125 9.46 9.73 11.47
C LYS A 125 8.37 9.69 12.55
N LYS A 126 7.39 10.59 12.50
CA LYS A 126 6.29 10.67 13.48
C LYS A 126 5.22 9.59 13.23
N PHE A 127 5.15 9.03 12.02
CA PHE A 127 4.21 7.97 11.70
C PHE A 127 4.60 6.65 12.35
N ASN A 128 3.64 5.90 12.87
CA ASN A 128 3.89 4.57 13.41
C ASN A 128 4.18 3.58 12.27
N LYS A 129 5.47 3.30 12.06
CA LYS A 129 5.94 2.40 11.00
C LYS A 129 5.39 0.97 11.09
N ASN A 130 5.00 0.50 12.27
CA ASN A 130 4.45 -0.85 12.45
C ASN A 130 3.04 -0.98 11.85
N ASN A 131 2.39 0.15 11.60
CA ASN A 131 1.07 0.23 10.95
C ASN A 131 1.16 0.69 9.49
N ILE A 132 2.37 0.75 8.92
CA ILE A 132 2.60 1.07 7.50
C ILE A 132 3.21 -0.13 6.81
N ILE A 133 2.73 -0.40 5.61
CA ILE A 133 3.28 -1.32 4.63
C ILE A 133 3.49 -0.49 3.37
N VAL A 134 4.59 -0.68 2.67
CA VAL A 134 4.83 -0.02 1.38
C VAL A 134 4.61 -1.04 0.27
N ALA A 135 3.74 -0.72 -0.70
CA ALA A 135 3.53 -1.51 -1.90
C ALA A 135 4.28 -0.87 -3.07
N TYR A 136 5.25 -1.58 -3.63
CA TYR A 136 5.90 -1.19 -4.88
C TYR A 136 5.09 -1.69 -6.06
N GLU A 137 4.48 -0.75 -6.76
CA GLU A 137 3.57 -0.99 -7.88
C GLU A 137 4.09 -0.25 -9.13
N PRO A 138 5.06 -0.81 -9.87
CA PRO A 138 5.51 -0.17 -11.09
C PRO A 138 4.32 -0.05 -12.06
N ILE A 139 3.91 1.21 -12.36
CA ILE A 139 2.68 1.51 -13.11
C ILE A 139 2.67 0.83 -14.48
N TRP A 140 3.83 0.69 -15.10
CA TRP A 140 4.00 -0.01 -16.38
C TRP A 140 3.76 -1.52 -16.31
N SER A 141 3.69 -2.09 -15.10
CA SER A 141 3.44 -3.53 -14.84
C SER A 141 1.96 -3.82 -14.55
N ILE A 142 1.19 -2.83 -14.08
CA ILE A 142 -0.20 -3.03 -13.66
C ILE A 142 -1.06 -3.39 -14.87
N GLY A 143 -1.75 -4.56 -14.82
CA GLY A 143 -2.68 -5.00 -15.87
C GLY A 143 -2.04 -5.36 -17.21
N THR A 144 -0.71 -5.31 -17.35
CA THR A 144 -0.02 -5.55 -18.62
C THR A 144 0.55 -6.95 -18.77
N GLY A 145 0.55 -7.76 -17.72
CA GLY A 145 1.24 -9.04 -17.65
C GLY A 145 2.78 -8.94 -17.61
N LYS A 146 3.34 -7.74 -17.73
CA LYS A 146 4.79 -7.51 -17.66
C LYS A 146 5.22 -7.37 -16.21
N ILE A 147 6.31 -8.04 -15.85
CA ILE A 147 6.89 -7.97 -14.51
C ILE A 147 8.36 -7.54 -14.57
N PRO A 148 8.90 -6.90 -13.53
CA PRO A 148 10.34 -6.68 -13.42
C PRO A 148 11.08 -8.03 -13.36
N THR A 149 12.31 -8.05 -13.84
CA THR A 149 13.18 -9.20 -13.59
C THR A 149 13.45 -9.36 -12.09
N LYS A 150 13.79 -10.57 -11.65
CA LYS A 150 14.15 -10.87 -10.25
C LYS A 150 15.24 -9.92 -9.73
N ASN A 151 16.28 -9.65 -10.54
CA ASN A 151 17.36 -8.75 -10.17
C ASN A 151 16.92 -7.29 -10.05
N GLU A 152 16.08 -6.80 -10.97
CA GLU A 152 15.50 -5.46 -10.89
C GLU A 152 14.66 -5.30 -9.62
N LEU A 153 13.79 -6.28 -9.34
CA LEU A 153 12.92 -6.25 -8.18
C LEU A 153 13.73 -6.29 -6.87
N LYS A 154 14.74 -7.18 -6.79
CA LYS A 154 15.64 -7.24 -5.63
C LYS A 154 16.35 -5.91 -5.39
N LYS A 155 16.98 -5.32 -6.42
CA LYS A 155 17.64 -4.02 -6.32
C LYS A 155 16.68 -2.93 -5.87
N THR A 156 15.47 -2.90 -6.43
CA THR A 156 14.45 -1.90 -6.10
C THR A 156 13.96 -2.06 -4.67
N THR A 157 13.72 -3.29 -4.21
CA THR A 157 13.30 -3.57 -2.82
C THR A 157 14.36 -3.14 -1.82
N ILE A 158 15.64 -3.48 -2.07
CA ILE A 158 16.76 -3.06 -1.22
C ILE A 158 16.82 -1.53 -1.13
N TYR A 159 16.70 -0.84 -2.26
CA TYR A 159 16.72 0.63 -2.31
C TYR A 159 15.56 1.25 -1.52
N ILE A 160 14.32 0.76 -1.72
CA ILE A 160 13.15 1.22 -0.97
C ILE A 160 13.37 1.05 0.53
N LYS A 161 13.84 -0.12 0.98
CA LYS A 161 14.14 -0.38 2.40
C LYS A 161 15.21 0.54 2.94
N GLN A 162 16.23 0.86 2.16
CA GLN A 162 17.28 1.80 2.57
C GLN A 162 16.70 3.22 2.78
N VAL A 163 15.87 3.71 1.86
CA VAL A 163 15.18 5.01 2.02
C VAL A 163 14.28 5.00 3.25
N LEU A 164 13.52 3.91 3.47
CA LEU A 164 12.64 3.77 4.63
C LEU A 164 13.42 3.72 5.95
N LYS A 165 14.58 3.05 6.00
CA LYS A 165 15.46 3.05 7.18
C LYS A 165 15.96 4.46 7.54
N ASN A 166 16.21 5.29 6.53
CA ASN A 166 16.60 6.69 6.75
C ASN A 166 15.44 7.52 7.31
N ILE A 167 14.19 7.32 6.79
CA ILE A 167 12.99 8.01 7.28
C ILE A 167 12.67 7.58 8.73
N PHE A 168 12.69 6.28 9.02
CA PHE A 168 12.22 5.70 10.28
C PHE A 168 13.33 5.31 11.26
N ARG A 169 14.56 5.78 11.07
CA ARG A 169 15.71 5.54 11.96
C ARG A 169 15.95 4.05 12.25
N LYS A 170 16.67 3.38 11.34
CA LYS A 170 17.16 1.97 11.46
C LYS A 170 16.13 0.86 11.23
N LYS A 171 14.81 1.10 11.24
CA LYS A 171 13.80 0.05 10.99
C LYS A 171 12.94 0.42 9.78
N SER A 172 12.75 -0.52 8.85
CA SER A 172 11.90 -0.36 7.67
C SER A 172 10.51 -0.97 7.91
N PRO A 173 9.42 -0.34 7.46
CA PRO A 173 8.17 -1.02 7.20
C PRO A 173 8.36 -2.22 6.25
N ALA A 174 7.41 -3.15 6.25
CA ALA A 174 7.36 -4.20 5.25
C ALA A 174 7.19 -3.61 3.84
N VAL A 175 7.83 -4.23 2.85
CA VAL A 175 7.71 -3.87 1.44
C VAL A 175 7.06 -5.04 0.71
N LEU A 176 5.99 -4.77 -0.03
CA LEU A 176 5.28 -5.73 -0.90
C LEU A 176 5.50 -5.35 -2.36
N TYR A 177 5.35 -6.31 -3.25
CA TYR A 177 5.23 -6.08 -4.68
C TYR A 177 3.75 -6.13 -5.08
N GLY A 178 3.28 -5.14 -5.85
CA GLY A 178 1.89 -4.97 -6.27
C GLY A 178 1.73 -4.82 -7.78
N GLY A 179 2.55 -5.48 -8.58
CA GLY A 179 2.34 -5.56 -10.04
C GLY A 179 1.52 -6.78 -10.44
N SER A 180 1.60 -7.17 -11.70
CA SER A 180 0.94 -8.37 -12.24
C SER A 180 1.50 -9.65 -11.61
N VAL A 181 0.84 -10.16 -10.56
CA VAL A 181 1.18 -11.42 -9.89
C VAL A 181 0.09 -12.44 -10.14
N ASP A 182 0.47 -13.62 -10.61
CA ASP A 182 -0.41 -14.76 -10.85
C ASP A 182 0.26 -16.09 -10.47
N GLY A 183 -0.45 -17.20 -10.68
CA GLY A 183 0.07 -18.54 -10.36
C GLY A 183 1.32 -18.94 -11.12
N SER A 184 1.57 -18.37 -12.30
CA SER A 184 2.72 -18.71 -13.14
C SER A 184 4.01 -18.00 -12.69
N ASN A 185 3.91 -16.85 -12.05
CA ASN A 185 5.06 -16.03 -11.67
C ASN A 185 5.28 -15.87 -10.16
N VAL A 186 4.34 -16.32 -9.31
CA VAL A 186 4.39 -16.13 -7.85
C VAL A 186 5.63 -16.75 -7.19
N GLU A 187 6.17 -17.86 -7.74
CA GLU A 187 7.35 -18.50 -7.17
C GLU A 187 8.58 -17.59 -7.21
N MET A 188 8.75 -16.80 -8.27
CA MET A 188 9.85 -15.83 -8.38
C MET A 188 9.85 -14.83 -7.21
N PHE A 189 8.67 -14.42 -6.74
CA PHE A 189 8.55 -13.45 -5.63
C PHE A 189 8.85 -14.07 -4.27
N LYS A 190 8.62 -15.39 -4.08
CA LYS A 190 8.96 -16.10 -2.84
C LYS A 190 10.45 -16.12 -2.54
N GLU A 191 11.27 -16.05 -3.57
CA GLU A 191 12.73 -16.07 -3.45
C GLU A 191 13.32 -14.68 -3.10
N ILE A 192 12.54 -13.61 -3.22
CA ILE A 192 12.94 -12.24 -2.85
C ILE A 192 12.58 -12.02 -1.39
N ARG A 193 13.25 -12.75 -0.49
CA ARG A 193 13.16 -12.54 0.96
C ARG A 193 14.24 -11.57 1.39
N GLU A 194 13.82 -10.41 1.87
CA GLU A 194 14.69 -9.38 2.43
C GLU A 194 14.20 -8.96 3.85
#